data_f6f3549a85ca609ba21c3745ab56cd4c
#
_entry.id   f6f3549a85ca609ba21c3745ab56cd4c
#
_cell.length_a   1.000
_cell.length_b   1.000
_cell.length_c   1.000
_cell.angle_alpha   90.00
_cell.angle_beta   90.00
_cell.angle_gamma   90.00
#
_symmetry.space_group_name_H-M   'P 1'
#
loop_
_entity.id
_entity.type
_entity.pdbx_description
1 polymer ?
#
loop_
_entity_poly.entity_id
_entity_poly.type
_entity_poly.pdbx_seq_one_letter_code
_entity_poly.pdbx_strand_id
1 'polypeptide(L)'
;SVSRGLGDVYKRQLEGAMLLDLKPILVTPGASLPFETREDLSDLVFGSCRPASEPILASGKVRNTAGVLELTGELSTTLHGVCDRCAGEFTRAVQIPVHAVLVSEEELEQTEDEWVFGIHDGCADLTDIITTAFVLNMDSQLLCRPDCKGVCFRCGKNLNEGPCGCKKEPDSRFAVLQQLLDK
;
A
#
# COMPACT_ATOMS: atom_id res chain seq x y z
N SER A 1 28.96 -0.91 -25.64
CA SER A 1 28.68 0.46 -25.18
C SER A 1 27.21 0.66 -24.74
N VAL A 2 26.62 -0.32 -24.02
CA VAL A 2 25.22 -0.25 -23.52
C VAL A 2 25.17 -0.17 -21.99
N SER A 3 26.32 -0.33 -21.32
CA SER A 3 26.41 -0.41 -19.85
C SER A 3 26.38 0.93 -19.10
N ARG A 4 26.43 2.09 -19.80
CA ARG A 4 26.44 3.43 -19.16
C ARG A 4 25.06 4.01 -18.84
N GLY A 5 24.00 3.49 -19.43
CA GLY A 5 22.65 4.02 -19.24
C GLY A 5 21.91 3.52 -18.00
N LEU A 6 22.18 2.30 -17.57
CA LEU A 6 21.50 1.69 -16.40
C LEU A 6 22.00 2.28 -15.08
N GLY A 7 23.31 2.55 -14.95
CA GLY A 7 23.87 3.18 -13.74
C GLY A 7 23.40 4.63 -13.51
N ASP A 8 23.11 5.38 -14.58
CA ASP A 8 22.64 6.77 -14.47
C ASP A 8 21.14 6.86 -14.17
N VAL A 9 20.35 5.90 -14.61
CA VAL A 9 18.91 5.79 -14.26
C VAL A 9 18.79 5.44 -12.78
N TYR A 10 19.61 4.51 -12.31
CA TYR A 10 19.63 4.08 -10.90
C TYR A 10 20.09 5.22 -9.96
N LYS A 11 21.12 5.98 -10.35
CA LYS A 11 21.57 7.15 -9.59
C LYS A 11 20.52 8.26 -9.47
N ARG A 12 19.68 8.44 -10.49
CA ARG A 12 18.57 9.42 -10.44
C ARG A 12 17.41 8.98 -9.51
N GLN A 13 17.19 7.68 -9.36
CA GLN A 13 16.22 7.15 -8.40
C GLN A 13 16.69 7.30 -6.95
N LEU A 14 18.01 7.33 -6.71
CA LEU A 14 18.60 7.48 -5.37
C LEU A 14 18.64 8.93 -4.86
N GLU A 15 18.39 9.94 -5.69
CA GLU A 15 18.44 11.37 -5.29
C GLU A 15 17.29 11.83 -4.36
N GLY A 16 16.47 10.91 -3.87
CA GLY A 16 15.42 11.14 -2.87
C GLY A 16 15.20 9.93 -1.98
N ALA A 17 15.92 8.85 -2.22
CA ALA A 17 15.73 7.58 -1.51
C ALA A 17 16.30 7.63 -0.08
N MET A 18 15.56 7.11 0.87
CA MET A 18 16.02 6.90 2.25
C MET A 18 16.81 5.60 2.33
N LEU A 19 18.13 5.70 2.32
CA LEU A 19 19.03 4.55 2.37
C LEU A 19 19.36 4.15 3.80
N LEU A 20 19.14 2.89 4.15
CA LEU A 20 19.55 2.29 5.42
C LEU A 20 20.87 1.55 5.24
N ASP A 21 21.94 2.02 5.90
CA ASP A 21 23.26 1.36 5.88
C ASP A 21 23.24 0.06 6.70
N LEU A 22 23.34 -1.08 6.01
CA LEU A 22 23.32 -2.42 6.60
C LEU A 22 24.71 -2.98 6.90
N LYS A 23 25.80 -2.29 6.50
CA LYS A 23 27.17 -2.76 6.69
C LYS A 23 27.48 -3.24 8.11
N PRO A 24 26.95 -2.60 9.19
CA PRO A 24 27.21 -3.04 10.56
C PRO A 24 26.68 -4.43 10.88
N ILE A 25 25.64 -4.89 10.19
CA ILE A 25 24.96 -6.15 10.48
C ILE A 25 25.16 -7.23 9.42
N LEU A 26 25.67 -6.88 8.21
CA LEU A 26 25.88 -7.83 7.12
C LEU A 26 26.69 -9.06 7.51
N VAL A 27 27.80 -8.84 8.24
CA VAL A 27 28.77 -9.87 8.61
C VAL A 27 28.58 -10.44 10.02
N THR A 28 27.56 -9.99 10.75
CA THR A 28 27.35 -10.37 12.16
C THR A 28 26.02 -11.11 12.33
N PRO A 29 26.00 -12.45 12.30
CA PRO A 29 24.78 -13.21 12.55
C PRO A 29 24.14 -12.87 13.91
N GLY A 30 22.83 -12.70 13.92
CA GLY A 30 22.07 -12.33 15.11
C GLY A 30 22.03 -10.82 15.42
N ALA A 31 22.83 -10.00 14.72
CA ALA A 31 22.78 -8.55 14.85
C ALA A 31 21.46 -7.99 14.33
N SER A 32 21.04 -6.85 14.89
CA SER A 32 19.86 -6.13 14.44
C SER A 32 20.11 -4.63 14.41
N LEU A 33 19.53 -3.96 13.42
CA LEU A 33 19.62 -2.52 13.20
C LEU A 33 18.21 -1.94 13.24
N PRO A 34 17.84 -1.11 14.21
CA PRO A 34 16.56 -0.41 14.20
C PRO A 34 16.55 0.73 13.20
N PHE A 35 15.37 1.08 12.69
CA PHE A 35 15.15 2.26 11.88
C PHE A 35 13.84 2.95 12.25
N GLU A 36 13.82 4.26 12.05
CA GLU A 36 12.62 5.10 12.10
C GLU A 36 12.76 6.17 11.03
N THR A 37 11.76 6.31 10.17
CA THR A 37 11.78 7.26 9.08
C THR A 37 10.39 7.82 8.77
N ARG A 38 10.36 8.85 7.93
CA ARG A 38 9.13 9.49 7.42
C ARG A 38 9.25 9.60 5.93
N GLU A 39 8.26 9.08 5.22
CA GLU A 39 8.17 9.14 3.77
C GLU A 39 6.96 9.96 3.35
N ASP A 40 7.18 10.89 2.43
CA ASP A 40 6.13 11.70 1.83
C ASP A 40 5.64 11.03 0.54
N LEU A 41 4.49 10.38 0.62
CA LEU A 41 3.80 9.77 -0.51
C LEU A 41 2.55 10.55 -0.94
N SER A 42 2.51 11.85 -0.67
CA SER A 42 1.36 12.72 -0.98
C SER A 42 1.04 12.82 -2.48
N ASP A 43 2.00 12.51 -3.34
CA ASP A 43 1.82 12.47 -4.80
C ASP A 43 1.19 11.15 -5.30
N LEU A 44 1.11 10.11 -4.47
CA LEU A 44 0.45 8.87 -4.85
C LEU A 44 -1.05 9.08 -5.05
N VAL A 45 -1.54 8.59 -6.19
CA VAL A 45 -2.95 8.71 -6.59
C VAL A 45 -3.56 7.32 -6.74
N PHE A 46 -4.65 7.07 -6.02
CA PHE A 46 -5.49 5.87 -6.16
C PHE A 46 -6.86 6.28 -6.70
N GLY A 47 -7.12 5.97 -7.96
CA GLY A 47 -8.32 6.43 -8.65
C GLY A 47 -8.41 7.96 -8.66
N SER A 48 -9.39 8.53 -7.96
CA SER A 48 -9.57 9.98 -7.80
C SER A 48 -9.06 10.52 -6.45
N CYS A 49 -8.47 9.69 -5.61
CA CYS A 49 -8.06 10.03 -4.24
C CYS A 49 -6.54 10.10 -4.09
N ARG A 50 -6.09 10.91 -3.13
CA ARG A 50 -4.72 10.95 -2.63
C ARG A 50 -4.74 10.50 -1.16
N PRO A 51 -4.67 9.18 -0.90
CA PRO A 51 -4.91 8.66 0.44
C PRO A 51 -3.82 9.03 1.44
N ALA A 52 -2.58 9.18 1.00
CA ALA A 52 -1.43 9.52 1.86
C ALA A 52 -1.13 11.03 1.79
N SER A 53 -2.06 11.87 2.24
CA SER A 53 -1.84 13.34 2.30
C SER A 53 -0.95 13.79 3.47
N GLU A 54 -0.70 12.91 4.43
CA GLU A 54 0.24 13.09 5.52
C GLU A 54 1.42 12.14 5.35
N PRO A 55 2.64 12.51 5.81
CA PRO A 55 3.79 11.62 5.75
C PRO A 55 3.53 10.28 6.44
N ILE A 56 3.98 9.20 5.82
CA ILE A 56 3.94 7.86 6.39
C ILE A 56 5.08 7.73 7.38
N LEU A 57 4.77 7.38 8.62
CA LEU A 57 5.76 7.03 9.63
C LEU A 57 6.07 5.55 9.51
N ALA A 58 7.33 5.22 9.33
CA ALA A 58 7.81 3.84 9.26
C ALA A 58 8.80 3.58 10.40
N SER A 59 8.61 2.52 11.14
CA SER A 59 9.53 2.10 12.19
C SER A 59 9.67 0.58 12.23
N GLY A 60 10.87 0.12 12.57
CA GLY A 60 11.14 -1.31 12.60
C GLY A 60 12.59 -1.63 12.85
N LYS A 61 12.99 -2.81 12.41
CA LYS A 61 14.37 -3.28 12.49
C LYS A 61 14.69 -4.22 11.32
N VAL A 62 15.95 -4.23 10.92
CA VAL A 62 16.54 -5.27 10.09
C VAL A 62 17.35 -6.20 10.98
N ARG A 63 17.18 -7.50 10.83
CA ARG A 63 17.90 -8.53 11.58
C ARG A 63 18.63 -9.45 10.61
N ASN A 64 19.89 -9.77 10.94
CA ASN A 64 20.65 -10.81 10.25
C ASN A 64 20.38 -12.17 10.93
N THR A 65 19.60 -13.03 10.28
CA THR A 65 19.29 -14.38 10.76
C THR A 65 20.10 -15.37 9.93
N ALA A 66 21.29 -15.73 10.44
CA ALA A 66 22.21 -16.69 9.80
C ALA A 66 22.57 -16.36 8.33
N GLY A 67 22.72 -15.07 8.01
CA GLY A 67 23.05 -14.60 6.68
C GLY A 67 21.87 -14.06 5.88
N VAL A 68 20.64 -14.38 6.30
CA VAL A 68 19.42 -13.80 5.72
C VAL A 68 19.08 -12.50 6.46
N LEU A 69 18.90 -11.43 5.73
CA LEU A 69 18.48 -10.14 6.28
C LEU A 69 16.98 -9.98 6.18
N GLU A 70 16.32 -9.92 7.31
CA GLU A 70 14.88 -9.77 7.44
C GLU A 70 14.54 -8.39 8.00
N LEU A 71 13.76 -7.60 7.25
CA LEU A 71 13.18 -6.35 7.72
C LEU A 71 11.79 -6.64 8.29
N THR A 72 11.57 -6.21 9.52
CA THR A 72 10.25 -6.25 10.17
C THR A 72 9.92 -4.89 10.75
N GLY A 73 8.70 -4.41 10.51
CA GLY A 73 8.31 -3.09 10.96
C GLY A 73 6.81 -2.83 10.80
N GLU A 74 6.46 -1.58 10.97
CA GLU A 74 5.10 -1.09 10.84
C GLU A 74 5.12 0.30 10.18
N LEU A 75 4.16 0.51 9.27
CA LEU A 75 3.85 1.82 8.72
C LEU A 75 2.61 2.36 9.40
N SER A 76 2.59 3.64 9.73
CA SER A 76 1.41 4.33 10.25
C SER A 76 1.18 5.64 9.53
N THR A 77 -0.06 5.89 9.14
CA THR A 77 -0.48 7.14 8.51
C THR A 77 -1.98 7.35 8.68
N THR A 78 -2.45 8.53 8.27
CA THR A 78 -3.86 8.86 8.20
C THR A 78 -4.29 8.92 6.74
N LEU A 79 -5.22 8.03 6.35
CA LEU A 79 -5.83 8.07 5.02
C LEU A 79 -6.90 9.14 4.95
N HIS A 80 -6.84 9.96 3.92
CA HIS A 80 -7.88 10.91 3.55
C HIS A 80 -8.44 10.53 2.18
N GLY A 81 -9.73 10.34 2.08
CA GLY A 81 -10.30 9.90 0.82
C GLY A 81 -11.79 10.18 0.68
N VAL A 82 -12.30 9.87 -0.50
CA VAL A 82 -13.72 9.88 -0.82
C VAL A 82 -14.18 8.43 -0.91
N CYS A 83 -15.27 8.12 -0.23
CA CYS A 83 -15.81 6.76 -0.20
C CYS A 83 -16.39 6.35 -1.56
N ASP A 84 -15.92 5.24 -2.13
CA ASP A 84 -16.37 4.73 -3.44
C ASP A 84 -17.86 4.33 -3.47
N ARG A 85 -18.49 4.14 -2.29
CA ARG A 85 -19.92 3.79 -2.22
C ARG A 85 -20.85 4.97 -1.98
N CYS A 86 -20.47 5.90 -1.10
CA CYS A 86 -21.38 7.00 -0.72
C CYS A 86 -20.89 8.38 -1.13
N ALA A 87 -19.71 8.46 -1.78
CA ALA A 87 -19.06 9.71 -2.18
C ALA A 87 -18.85 10.72 -1.04
N GLY A 88 -18.94 10.28 0.21
CA GLY A 88 -18.61 11.10 1.38
C GLY A 88 -17.12 11.07 1.67
N GLU A 89 -16.58 12.20 2.09
CA GLU A 89 -15.20 12.28 2.57
C GLU A 89 -15.05 11.49 3.88
N PHE A 90 -13.89 10.88 4.06
CA PHE A 90 -13.56 10.18 5.29
C PHE A 90 -12.07 10.31 5.63
N THR A 91 -11.79 10.12 6.90
CA THR A 91 -10.43 10.06 7.44
C THR A 91 -10.31 8.80 8.30
N ARG A 92 -9.23 8.04 8.09
CA ARG A 92 -9.01 6.77 8.81
C ARG A 92 -7.53 6.60 9.10
N ALA A 93 -7.17 6.41 10.38
CA ALA A 93 -5.83 5.96 10.75
C ALA A 93 -5.64 4.50 10.29
N VAL A 94 -4.47 4.21 9.73
CA VAL A 94 -4.08 2.85 9.30
C VAL A 94 -2.71 2.50 9.85
N GLN A 95 -2.55 1.21 10.14
CA GLN A 95 -1.29 0.59 10.52
C GLN A 95 -1.08 -0.61 9.61
N ILE A 96 0.07 -0.66 8.96
CA ILE A 96 0.41 -1.70 7.98
C ILE A 96 1.66 -2.40 8.46
N PRO A 97 1.59 -3.69 8.82
CA PRO A 97 2.78 -4.46 9.15
C PRO A 97 3.62 -4.68 7.88
N VAL A 98 4.94 -4.56 8.02
CA VAL A 98 5.89 -4.80 6.94
C VAL A 98 6.80 -5.94 7.31
N HIS A 99 6.94 -6.89 6.40
CA HIS A 99 7.91 -7.96 6.47
C HIS A 99 8.54 -8.11 5.09
N ALA A 100 9.85 -7.90 5.00
CA ALA A 100 10.60 -7.96 3.75
C ALA A 100 11.91 -8.73 3.94
N VAL A 101 12.38 -9.36 2.89
CA VAL A 101 13.68 -10.02 2.83
C VAL A 101 14.61 -9.18 1.98
N LEU A 102 15.82 -8.94 2.48
CA LEU A 102 16.83 -8.14 1.78
C LEU A 102 17.93 -9.07 1.26
N VAL A 103 18.16 -9.03 -0.04
CA VAL A 103 19.07 -9.94 -0.75
C VAL A 103 20.08 -9.17 -1.60
N SER A 104 21.13 -9.85 -2.07
CA SER A 104 22.05 -9.28 -3.04
C SER A 104 21.36 -9.02 -4.39
N GLU A 105 21.95 -8.15 -5.22
CA GLU A 105 21.45 -7.87 -6.58
C GLU A 105 21.33 -9.14 -7.43
N GLU A 106 22.29 -10.06 -7.30
CA GLU A 106 22.30 -11.33 -8.04
C GLU A 106 21.14 -12.26 -7.65
N GLU A 107 20.77 -12.26 -6.36
CA GLU A 107 19.64 -13.05 -5.85
C GLU A 107 18.31 -12.39 -6.20
N LEU A 108 18.25 -11.06 -6.23
CA LEU A 108 17.06 -10.31 -6.62
C LEU A 108 16.64 -10.60 -8.07
N GLU A 109 17.61 -10.72 -9.00
CA GLU A 109 17.33 -11.06 -10.40
C GLU A 109 16.71 -12.47 -10.58
N GLN A 110 16.79 -13.33 -9.58
CA GLN A 110 16.30 -14.71 -9.62
C GLN A 110 14.94 -14.90 -8.93
N THR A 111 14.36 -13.83 -8.36
CA THR A 111 13.08 -13.89 -7.66
C THR A 111 12.06 -12.95 -8.30
N GLU A 112 10.79 -13.36 -8.24
CA GLU A 112 9.62 -12.54 -8.64
C GLU A 112 8.78 -12.17 -7.40
N ASP A 113 9.30 -12.39 -6.18
CA ASP A 113 8.58 -12.09 -4.93
C ASP A 113 8.63 -10.58 -4.66
N GLU A 114 7.46 -9.97 -4.53
CA GLU A 114 7.26 -8.53 -4.30
C GLU A 114 7.77 -8.07 -2.91
N TRP A 115 8.07 -9.02 -2.00
CA TRP A 115 8.58 -8.75 -0.66
C TRP A 115 10.09 -8.98 -0.51
N VAL A 116 10.78 -9.19 -1.62
CA VAL A 116 12.23 -9.32 -1.69
C VAL A 116 12.82 -8.05 -2.32
N PHE A 117 13.75 -7.41 -1.62
CA PHE A 117 14.36 -6.15 -2.04
C PHE A 117 15.87 -6.27 -2.12
N GLY A 118 16.46 -5.55 -3.05
CA GLY A 118 17.91 -5.57 -3.29
C GLY A 118 18.70 -4.73 -2.28
N ILE A 119 19.91 -5.19 -1.99
CA ILE A 119 20.91 -4.45 -1.24
C ILE A 119 21.94 -3.90 -2.24
N HIS A 120 22.08 -2.58 -2.30
CA HIS A 120 23.01 -1.87 -3.18
C HIS A 120 24.08 -1.19 -2.35
N ASP A 121 25.37 -1.48 -2.62
CA ASP A 121 26.51 -0.93 -1.89
C ASP A 121 26.43 -1.11 -0.35
N GLY A 122 25.74 -2.16 0.11
CA GLY A 122 25.51 -2.45 1.52
C GLY A 122 24.39 -1.63 2.16
N CYS A 123 23.54 -0.99 1.35
CA CYS A 123 22.38 -0.21 1.79
C CYS A 123 21.09 -0.80 1.23
N ALA A 124 19.99 -0.69 1.98
CA ALA A 124 18.63 -0.95 1.51
C ALA A 124 17.88 0.36 1.30
N ASP A 125 17.04 0.42 0.26
CA ASP A 125 16.18 1.54 -0.02
C ASP A 125 14.87 1.40 0.77
N LEU A 126 14.74 2.16 1.87
CA LEU A 126 13.52 2.17 2.68
C LEU A 126 12.34 2.81 1.95
N THR A 127 12.58 3.78 1.06
CA THR A 127 11.51 4.43 0.28
C THR A 127 10.80 3.43 -0.62
N ASP A 128 11.55 2.55 -1.30
CA ASP A 128 11.00 1.50 -2.14
C ASP A 128 10.16 0.49 -1.30
N ILE A 129 10.73 0.02 -0.19
CA ILE A 129 10.05 -0.92 0.73
C ILE A 129 8.75 -0.31 1.28
N ILE A 130 8.79 0.93 1.74
CA ILE A 130 7.63 1.63 2.32
C ILE A 130 6.56 1.86 1.27
N THR A 131 6.96 2.32 0.06
CA THR A 131 6.04 2.56 -1.05
C THR A 131 5.35 1.27 -1.47
N THR A 132 6.11 0.20 -1.67
CA THR A 132 5.58 -1.12 -2.04
C THR A 132 4.63 -1.64 -0.96
N ALA A 133 5.03 -1.58 0.31
CA ALA A 133 4.18 -2.02 1.42
C ALA A 133 2.88 -1.20 1.50
N PHE A 134 2.94 0.12 1.31
CA PHE A 134 1.75 0.97 1.31
C PHE A 134 0.82 0.62 0.15
N VAL A 135 1.36 0.52 -1.08
CA VAL A 135 0.57 0.26 -2.29
C VAL A 135 -0.10 -1.11 -2.24
N LEU A 136 0.64 -2.17 -1.88
CA LEU A 136 0.11 -3.54 -1.84
C LEU A 136 -0.92 -3.77 -0.74
N ASN A 137 -0.88 -2.98 0.34
CA ASN A 137 -1.85 -3.07 1.43
C ASN A 137 -3.03 -2.08 1.30
N MET A 138 -3.07 -1.29 0.22
CA MET A 138 -4.23 -0.42 -0.02
C MET A 138 -5.44 -1.25 -0.45
N ASP A 139 -6.59 -0.93 0.17
CA ASP A 139 -7.86 -1.52 -0.22
C ASP A 139 -8.17 -1.19 -1.69
N SER A 140 -8.62 -2.17 -2.47
CA SER A 140 -9.07 -1.97 -3.86
C SER A 140 -10.30 -1.06 -3.96
N GLN A 141 -11.01 -0.85 -2.87
CA GLN A 141 -12.12 0.09 -2.71
C GLN A 141 -11.92 0.91 -1.43
N LEU A 142 -11.88 2.22 -1.57
CA LEU A 142 -11.80 3.14 -0.45
C LEU A 142 -13.19 3.36 0.16
N LEU A 143 -13.44 2.74 1.31
CA LEU A 143 -14.73 2.83 2.00
C LEU A 143 -14.58 3.64 3.29
N CYS A 144 -15.55 4.53 3.56
CA CYS A 144 -15.60 5.26 4.83
C CYS A 144 -15.80 4.31 6.04
N ARG A 145 -16.46 3.17 5.82
CA ARG A 145 -16.66 2.08 6.79
C ARG A 145 -17.05 0.79 6.07
N PRO A 146 -16.76 -0.39 6.64
CA PRO A 146 -17.04 -1.68 5.98
C PRO A 146 -18.52 -1.89 5.64
N ASP A 147 -19.44 -1.40 6.48
CA ASP A 147 -20.89 -1.51 6.35
C ASP A 147 -21.54 -0.33 5.61
N CYS A 148 -20.77 0.46 4.86
CA CYS A 148 -21.29 1.60 4.12
C CYS A 148 -22.39 1.17 3.15
N LYS A 149 -23.59 1.79 3.29
CA LYS A 149 -24.78 1.49 2.48
C LYS A 149 -24.77 2.18 1.12
N GLY A 150 -23.83 3.11 0.90
CA GLY A 150 -23.71 3.85 -0.35
C GLY A 150 -24.81 4.88 -0.57
N VAL A 151 -25.00 5.23 -1.84
CA VAL A 151 -26.07 6.14 -2.29
C VAL A 151 -27.18 5.38 -2.99
N CYS A 152 -28.37 5.93 -2.93
CA CYS A 152 -29.49 5.41 -3.72
C CYS A 152 -29.24 5.69 -5.22
N PHE A 153 -29.24 4.65 -6.05
CA PHE A 153 -29.01 4.75 -7.49
C PHE A 153 -30.08 5.56 -8.25
N ARG A 154 -31.26 5.81 -7.65
CA ARG A 154 -32.35 6.59 -8.26
C ARG A 154 -32.31 8.07 -7.89
N CYS A 155 -32.09 8.41 -6.62
CA CYS A 155 -32.19 9.78 -6.14
C CYS A 155 -30.90 10.35 -5.56
N GLY A 156 -29.79 9.57 -5.51
CA GLY A 156 -28.51 10.01 -4.98
C GLY A 156 -28.47 10.17 -3.45
N LYS A 157 -29.58 9.92 -2.73
CA LYS A 157 -29.59 10.06 -1.26
C LYS A 157 -28.60 9.11 -0.62
N ASN A 158 -27.81 9.60 0.31
CA ASN A 158 -26.90 8.79 1.13
C ASN A 158 -27.72 7.86 2.04
N LEU A 159 -27.62 6.54 1.81
CA LEU A 159 -28.38 5.54 2.54
C LEU A 159 -27.83 5.27 3.95
N ASN A 160 -26.66 5.82 4.29
CA ASN A 160 -26.14 5.80 5.65
C ASN A 160 -26.91 6.74 6.59
N GLU A 161 -27.54 7.77 6.04
CA GLU A 161 -28.36 8.77 6.77
C GLU A 161 -29.81 8.31 6.95
N GLY A 162 -30.17 7.19 6.34
CA GLY A 162 -31.50 6.62 6.44
C GLY A 162 -32.08 6.21 5.07
N PRO A 163 -33.18 5.45 5.08
CA PRO A 163 -33.79 4.97 3.85
C PRO A 163 -34.27 6.13 2.96
N CYS A 164 -34.23 5.93 1.66
CA CYS A 164 -34.89 6.82 0.70
C CYS A 164 -36.31 6.36 0.44
N GLY A 165 -37.18 7.27 0.00
CA GLY A 165 -38.59 6.97 -0.36
C GLY A 165 -38.77 6.30 -1.74
N CYS A 166 -37.67 5.97 -2.44
CA CYS A 166 -37.75 5.35 -3.75
C CYS A 166 -38.22 3.90 -3.66
N LYS A 167 -39.26 3.55 -4.43
CA LYS A 167 -39.73 2.16 -4.55
C LYS A 167 -38.68 1.35 -5.32
N LYS A 168 -38.33 0.17 -4.82
CA LYS A 168 -37.52 -0.82 -5.57
C LYS A 168 -38.45 -1.45 -6.61
N GLU A 169 -38.51 -0.90 -7.81
CA GLU A 169 -39.10 -1.61 -8.93
C GLU A 169 -38.07 -2.62 -9.45
N PRO A 170 -38.48 -3.89 -9.60
CA PRO A 170 -37.62 -4.89 -10.20
C PRO A 170 -37.23 -4.45 -11.63
N ASP A 171 -36.00 -4.66 -12.04
CA ASP A 171 -35.58 -4.40 -13.41
C ASP A 171 -36.44 -5.26 -14.35
N SER A 172 -37.10 -4.61 -15.33
CA SER A 172 -37.98 -5.27 -16.29
C SER A 172 -37.30 -6.42 -17.04
N ARG A 173 -35.99 -6.40 -17.17
CA ARG A 173 -35.20 -7.48 -17.79
C ARG A 173 -35.24 -8.77 -16.98
N PHE A 174 -35.49 -8.71 -15.67
CA PHE A 174 -35.60 -9.86 -14.78
C PHE A 174 -37.04 -10.25 -14.46
N ALA A 175 -38.07 -9.58 -15.05
CA ALA A 175 -39.49 -9.87 -14.81
C ALA A 175 -39.86 -11.31 -15.16
N VAL A 176 -39.20 -11.90 -16.16
CA VAL A 176 -39.39 -13.31 -16.56
C VAL A 176 -38.88 -14.28 -15.47
N LEU A 177 -37.77 -13.95 -14.78
CA LEU A 177 -37.22 -14.77 -13.70
C LEU A 177 -38.10 -14.71 -12.45
N GLN A 178 -38.75 -13.58 -12.16
CA GLN A 178 -39.70 -13.49 -11.05
C GLN A 178 -40.90 -14.43 -11.23
N GLN A 179 -41.40 -14.59 -12.45
CA GLN A 179 -42.51 -15.53 -12.72
C GLN A 179 -42.15 -17.02 -12.46
N LEU A 180 -40.85 -17.34 -12.41
CA LEU A 180 -40.34 -18.68 -12.10
C LEU A 180 -40.21 -18.93 -10.59
N LEU A 181 -40.12 -17.85 -9.77
CA LEU A 181 -40.00 -17.94 -8.32
C LEU A 181 -41.35 -17.95 -7.62
N ASP A 182 -42.42 -17.50 -8.29
CA ASP A 182 -43.80 -17.47 -7.79
C ASP A 182 -44.58 -18.79 -8.11
N LYS A 183 -43.88 -19.85 -8.53
CA LYS A 183 -44.38 -21.21 -8.68
C LYS A 183 -43.80 -22.10 -7.58
#